data_4e2bb48203fec01f06ae261202b4639f
#
_entry.id   4e2bb48203fec01f06ae261202b4639f
#
_cell.length_a   1.000
_cell.length_b   1.000
_cell.length_c   1.000
_cell.angle_alpha   90.00
_cell.angle_beta   90.00
_cell.angle_gamma   90.00
#
_symmetry.space_group_name_H-M   'P 1'
#
loop_
_entity.id
_entity.type
_entity.pdbx_description
1 polymer ?
#
loop_
_entity_poly.entity_id
_entity_poly.type
_entity_poly.pdbx_seq_one_letter_code
_entity_poly.pdbx_strand_id
1 'polypeptide(L)'
;MVLFGSEDTSNLLADRNKGDYQHVKVTRTILKVDQDFYRDLNNYEASTQPTGGDFIDGMIVALDMLERHCGTKKYKKRVFLITDGEHINKTN
;
A
#
# COMPACT_ATOMS: atom_id res chain seq x y z
N MET A 1 4.38 -3.00 4.42
CA MET A 1 4.61 -2.46 3.06
C MET A 1 3.32 -2.54 2.26
N VAL A 2 3.00 -1.47 1.58
CA VAL A 2 1.78 -1.36 0.77
C VAL A 2 2.18 -1.09 -0.67
N LEU A 3 1.68 -1.90 -1.60
CA LEU A 3 1.83 -1.69 -3.03
C LEU A 3 0.56 -1.07 -3.59
N PHE A 4 0.69 -0.10 -4.46
CA PHE A 4 -0.44 0.43 -5.23
C PHE A 4 -0.18 0.26 -6.72
N GLY A 5 -1.25 0.24 -7.51
CA GLY A 5 -1.14 -0.11 -8.93
C GLY A 5 -0.90 -1.60 -9.14
N SER A 6 -1.20 -2.43 -8.15
CA SER A 6 -1.06 -3.88 -8.26
C SER A 6 -2.23 -4.48 -9.04
N GLU A 7 -2.00 -5.65 -9.62
CA GLU A 7 -3.08 -6.37 -10.30
C GLU A 7 -4.11 -6.88 -9.29
N ASP A 8 -3.63 -7.32 -8.13
CA ASP A 8 -4.47 -7.83 -7.06
C ASP A 8 -4.88 -6.72 -6.09
N THR A 9 -5.96 -6.96 -5.38
CA THR A 9 -6.41 -6.11 -4.28
C THR A 9 -6.43 -6.94 -3.01
N SER A 10 -5.72 -6.46 -1.98
CA SER A 10 -5.71 -7.14 -0.68
C SER A 10 -5.41 -6.13 0.41
N ASN A 11 -6.45 -5.57 0.99
CA ASN A 11 -6.35 -4.66 2.12
C ASN A 11 -7.66 -4.60 2.88
N LEU A 12 -7.58 -4.23 4.16
CA LEU A 12 -8.72 -4.26 5.05
C LEU A 12 -9.78 -3.21 4.68
N LEU A 13 -9.37 -2.08 4.14
CA LEU A 13 -10.33 -1.05 3.74
C LEU A 13 -11.14 -1.48 2.52
N ALA A 14 -10.54 -2.21 1.57
CA ALA A 14 -11.27 -2.78 0.45
C ALA A 14 -12.26 -3.85 0.90
N ASP A 15 -11.90 -4.62 1.91
CA ASP A 15 -12.77 -5.64 2.49
C ASP A 15 -14.02 -5.02 3.12
N ARG A 16 -13.87 -3.85 3.73
CA ARG A 16 -14.98 -3.13 4.37
C ARG A 16 -15.79 -2.28 3.40
N ASN A 17 -15.16 -1.80 2.34
CA ASN A 17 -15.75 -0.87 1.38
C ASN A 17 -15.66 -1.46 -0.01
N LYS A 18 -16.61 -2.32 -0.34
CA LYS A 18 -16.61 -3.07 -1.57
C LYS A 18 -16.55 -2.14 -2.79
N GLY A 19 -15.58 -2.36 -3.65
CA GLY A 19 -15.36 -1.54 -4.83
C GLY A 19 -14.39 -0.38 -4.64
N ASP A 20 -14.08 -0.03 -3.39
CA ASP A 20 -13.11 1.02 -3.08
C ASP A 20 -11.73 0.44 -2.77
N TYR A 21 -10.71 1.27 -2.81
CA TYR A 21 -9.32 0.90 -2.50
C TYR A 21 -8.81 -0.27 -3.33
N GLN A 22 -9.24 -0.32 -4.60
CA GLN A 22 -8.83 -1.37 -5.52
C GLN A 22 -7.39 -1.16 -6.00
N HIS A 23 -6.72 -2.25 -6.35
CA HIS A 23 -5.33 -2.24 -6.80
C HIS A 23 -4.35 -1.75 -5.74
N VAL A 24 -4.70 -1.95 -4.47
CA VAL A 24 -3.83 -1.69 -3.33
C VAL A 24 -3.66 -3.00 -2.57
N LYS A 25 -2.42 -3.43 -2.43
CA LYS A 25 -2.10 -4.71 -1.81
C LYS A 25 -1.16 -4.49 -0.63
N VAL A 26 -1.61 -4.91 0.55
CA VAL A 26 -0.74 -4.98 1.73
C VAL A 26 0.05 -6.28 1.64
N THR A 27 1.35 -6.16 1.42
CA THR A 27 2.23 -7.31 1.28
C THR A 27 2.91 -7.67 2.59
N ARG A 28 3.02 -6.71 3.48
CA ARG A 28 3.66 -6.92 4.77
C ARG A 28 3.07 -5.94 5.78
N THR A 29 2.67 -6.47 6.93
CA THR A 29 2.19 -5.65 8.03
C THR A 29 3.36 -4.89 8.67
N ILE A 30 3.08 -4.04 9.65
CA ILE A 30 4.11 -3.26 10.33
C ILE A 30 4.90 -4.18 11.23
N LEU A 31 6.10 -4.53 10.79
CA LEU A 31 7.00 -5.44 11.47
C LEU A 31 8.42 -4.89 11.39
N LYS A 32 9.28 -5.42 12.27
CA LYS A 32 10.71 -5.11 12.22
C LYS A 32 11.30 -5.58 10.89
N VAL A 33 12.13 -4.76 10.29
CA VAL A 33 12.81 -5.11 9.04
C VAL A 33 13.82 -6.24 9.30
N ASP A 34 13.76 -7.28 8.47
CA ASP A 34 14.63 -8.45 8.59
C ASP A 34 15.10 -8.90 7.19
N GLN A 35 15.82 -10.03 7.14
CA GLN A 35 16.33 -10.54 5.87
C GLN A 35 15.19 -10.97 4.92
N ASP A 36 14.09 -11.47 5.47
CA ASP A 36 12.94 -11.85 4.66
C ASP A 36 12.36 -10.63 3.93
N PHE A 37 12.32 -9.49 4.58
CA PHE A 37 11.89 -8.24 3.97
C PHE A 37 12.75 -7.89 2.77
N TYR A 38 14.09 -7.94 2.91
CA TYR A 38 15.00 -7.67 1.80
C TYR A 38 14.85 -8.66 0.66
N ARG A 39 14.65 -9.92 0.98
CA ARG A 39 14.44 -10.95 -0.03
C ARG A 39 13.15 -10.72 -0.80
N ASP A 40 12.09 -10.36 -0.09
CA ASP A 40 10.79 -10.08 -0.71
C ASP A 40 10.83 -8.87 -1.64
N LEU A 41 11.61 -7.84 -1.29
CA LEU A 41 11.76 -6.66 -2.14
C LEU A 41 12.26 -7.00 -3.54
N ASN A 42 13.12 -8.00 -3.66
CA ASN A 42 13.67 -8.44 -4.94
C ASN A 42 12.67 -9.23 -5.78
N ASN A 43 11.57 -9.68 -5.19
CA ASN A 43 10.57 -10.49 -5.88
C ASN A 43 9.42 -9.66 -6.46
N TYR A 44 9.36 -8.36 -6.15
CA TYR A 44 8.32 -7.52 -6.70
C TYR A 44 8.69 -7.03 -8.09
N GLU A 45 7.77 -7.19 -9.01
CA GLU A 45 7.92 -6.75 -10.39
C GLU A 45 6.81 -5.77 -10.75
N ALA A 46 7.12 -4.87 -11.67
CA ALA A 46 6.13 -3.95 -12.19
C ALA A 46 5.03 -4.73 -12.91
N SER A 47 3.79 -4.28 -12.74
CA SER A 47 2.67 -4.85 -13.47
C SER A 47 2.85 -4.63 -14.96
N THR A 48 2.58 -5.67 -15.74
CA THR A 48 2.64 -5.60 -17.21
C THR A 48 1.38 -4.99 -17.81
N GLN A 49 0.32 -4.86 -17.01
CA GLN A 49 -0.95 -4.33 -17.46
C GLN A 49 -1.28 -3.03 -16.73
N PRO A 50 -1.90 -2.04 -17.40
CA PRO A 50 -2.38 -0.85 -16.71
C PRO A 50 -3.45 -1.24 -15.70
N THR A 51 -3.22 -0.95 -14.42
CA THR A 51 -4.15 -1.34 -13.36
C THR A 51 -4.99 -0.18 -12.84
N GLY A 52 -4.59 1.04 -13.07
CA GLY A 52 -5.34 2.21 -12.62
C GLY A 52 -5.33 2.44 -11.12
N GLY A 53 -4.41 1.84 -10.40
CA GLY A 53 -4.29 2.04 -8.96
C GLY A 53 -3.90 3.47 -8.60
N ASP A 54 -4.53 4.02 -7.56
CA ASP A 54 -4.33 5.39 -7.13
C ASP A 54 -3.38 5.44 -5.92
N PHE A 55 -2.36 6.30 -6.01
CA PHE A 55 -1.42 6.46 -4.91
C PHE A 55 -2.09 7.01 -3.64
N ILE A 56 -3.14 7.81 -3.78
CA ILE A 56 -3.89 8.36 -2.65
C ILE A 56 -4.55 7.21 -1.87
N ASP A 57 -5.16 6.26 -2.56
CA ASP A 57 -5.73 5.08 -1.93
C ASP A 57 -4.66 4.27 -1.20
N GLY A 58 -3.49 4.12 -1.81
CA GLY A 58 -2.35 3.46 -1.16
C GLY A 58 -1.91 4.18 0.10
N MET A 59 -1.86 5.51 0.08
CA MET A 59 -1.51 6.30 1.26
C MET A 59 -2.55 6.16 2.37
N ILE A 60 -3.83 6.17 2.02
CA ILE A 60 -4.91 6.01 3.00
C ILE A 60 -4.81 4.65 3.67
N VAL A 61 -4.58 3.60 2.91
CA VAL A 61 -4.38 2.25 3.45
C VAL A 61 -3.17 2.21 4.39
N ALA A 62 -2.06 2.82 4.00
CA ALA A 62 -0.86 2.86 4.83
C ALA A 62 -1.07 3.63 6.13
N LEU A 63 -1.74 4.78 6.08
CA LEU A 63 -2.05 5.58 7.26
C LEU A 63 -2.99 4.84 8.21
N ASP A 64 -3.99 4.16 7.66
CA ASP A 64 -4.90 3.35 8.45
C ASP A 64 -4.17 2.21 9.18
N MET A 65 -3.23 1.56 8.51
CA MET A 65 -2.39 0.53 9.12
C MET A 65 -1.56 1.08 10.28
N LEU A 66 -0.94 2.26 10.07
CA LEU A 66 -0.16 2.91 11.12
C LEU A 66 -1.02 3.23 12.34
N GLU A 67 -2.20 3.77 12.11
CA GLU A 67 -3.10 4.16 13.19
C GLU A 67 -3.56 2.95 13.99
N ARG A 68 -3.90 1.86 13.32
CA ARG A 68 -4.29 0.62 14.00
C ARG A 68 -3.13 -0.02 14.75
N HIS A 69 -1.92 0.01 14.19
CA HIS A 69 -0.75 -0.56 14.84
C HIS A 69 -0.33 0.24 16.07
N CYS A 70 -0.32 1.57 15.95
CA CYS A 70 0.15 2.44 17.03
C CYS A 70 -0.89 2.65 18.12
N GLY A 71 -2.18 2.66 17.77
CA GLY A 71 -3.26 2.88 18.71
C GLY A 71 -3.06 4.19 19.48
N THR A 72 -3.06 4.10 20.81
CA THR A 72 -2.83 5.25 21.68
C THR A 72 -1.35 5.48 22.01
N LYS A 73 -0.47 4.64 21.51
CA LYS A 73 0.97 4.76 21.77
C LYS A 73 1.56 5.93 20.98
N LYS A 74 2.47 6.65 21.64
CA LYS A 74 3.10 7.83 21.04
C LYS A 74 4.35 7.45 20.26
N TYR A 75 4.19 6.65 19.22
CA TYR A 75 5.28 6.34 18.30
C TYR A 75 5.46 7.45 17.28
N LYS A 76 6.69 7.64 16.84
CA LYS A 76 6.98 8.48 15.69
C LYS A 76 6.53 7.75 14.43
N LYS A 77 5.67 8.39 13.64
CA LYS A 77 5.08 7.77 12.45
C LYS A 77 5.68 8.39 11.20
N ARG A 78 6.06 7.53 10.24
CA ARG A 78 6.57 7.97 8.95
C ARG A 78 6.02 7.08 7.85
N VAL A 79 5.74 7.70 6.72
CA VAL A 79 5.35 7.00 5.50
C VAL A 79 6.28 7.46 4.38
N PHE A 80 6.88 6.50 3.69
CA PHE A 80 7.69 6.78 2.49
C PHE A 80 6.86 6.41 1.28
N LEU A 81 6.60 7.38 0.42
CA LEU A 81 5.91 7.16 -0.84
C LEU A 81 6.95 7.09 -1.95
N ILE A 82 7.00 5.96 -2.64
CA ILE A 82 7.90 5.73 -3.76
C ILE A 82 7.06 5.54 -5.01
N THR A 83 7.21 6.44 -5.97
CA THR A 83 6.43 6.43 -7.20
C THR A 83 7.28 6.97 -8.36
N ASP A 84 6.92 6.60 -9.57
CA ASP A 84 7.54 7.17 -10.77
C ASP A 84 6.87 8.49 -11.22
N GLY A 85 5.84 8.92 -10.50
CA GLY A 85 5.11 10.13 -10.82
C GLY A 85 4.10 9.97 -11.96
N GLU A 86 3.95 8.79 -12.50
CA GLU A 86 3.06 8.52 -13.63
C GLU A 86 1.79 7.82 -13.18
N HIS A 87 0.99 8.49 -12.37
CA HIS A 87 -0.28 7.90 -12.01
C HIS A 87 -1.41 8.46 -12.86
N ILE A 88 -2.41 7.62 -13.09
CA ILE A 88 -3.59 7.99 -13.83
C ILE A 88 -4.59 8.61 -12.88
N ASN A 89 -4.83 9.90 -13.03
CA ASN A 89 -5.81 10.60 -12.23
C ASN A 89 -7.16 10.59 -12.95
N LYS A 90 -8.11 9.85 -12.40
CA LYS A 90 -9.44 9.70 -12.99
C LYS A 90 -10.40 10.83 -12.65
N THR A 91 -10.00 11.75 -11.80
CA THR A 91 -10.87 12.84 -11.34
C THR A 91 -10.78 14.09 -12.21
N ASN A 92 -9.94 14.08 -13.18
CA ASN A 92 -9.81 15.22 -14.11
C ASN A 92 -10.84 15.18 -15.20
#